data_8cad0669ba03d471addc10d6413ace9f
#
_entry.id   8cad0669ba03d471addc10d6413ace9f
#
_cell.length_a   1.000
_cell.length_b   1.000
_cell.length_c   1.000
_cell.angle_alpha   90.00
_cell.angle_beta   90.00
_cell.angle_gamma   90.00
#
_symmetry.space_group_name_H-M   'P 1'
#
loop_
_entity.id
_entity.type
_entity.pdbx_description
1 polymer ?
#
loop_
_entity_poly.entity_id
_entity_poly.type
_entity_poly.pdbx_seq_one_letter_code
_entity_poly.pdbx_strand_id
1 'polypeptide(L)'
;MIRVVARHRSLLGVLAVAHLADSGCGYKLIDYREPHSGLQSVSIRTFRNDSYEPGVEFVVADALRREFLRRGVVALTGDENEADLVISGAVKPIRTRTRSFSSVALALEWEITLRLSLHTVRPDGSIVRIDEESMQDTERYLASADIEATRKNRDEAMRRMAAVLAARVHDMLYEVASP
;
A
#
# COMPACT_ATOMS: atom_id res chain seq x y z
N MET A 1 6.38 -5.01 68.81
CA MET A 1 6.22 -5.85 67.61
C MET A 1 5.41 -5.21 66.45
N ILE A 2 4.95 -3.98 66.52
CA ILE A 2 4.05 -3.34 65.49
C ILE A 2 4.80 -2.54 64.39
N ARG A 3 6.05 -2.15 64.57
CA ARG A 3 6.79 -1.33 63.61
C ARG A 3 7.44 -2.06 62.42
N VAL A 4 7.61 -3.38 62.50
CA VAL A 4 8.24 -4.18 61.41
C VAL A 4 7.24 -4.52 60.29
N VAL A 5 5.94 -4.68 60.61
CA VAL A 5 4.90 -5.02 59.63
C VAL A 5 4.58 -3.88 58.67
N ALA A 6 4.71 -2.63 59.13
CA ALA A 6 4.43 -1.44 58.27
C ALA A 6 5.50 -1.22 57.18
N ARG A 7 6.74 -1.61 57.45
CA ARG A 7 7.87 -1.46 56.49
C ARG A 7 7.78 -2.44 55.33
N HIS A 8 7.25 -3.67 55.57
CA HIS A 8 7.07 -4.67 54.48
C HIS A 8 5.91 -4.36 53.54
N ARG A 9 4.84 -3.73 54.04
CA ARG A 9 3.70 -3.32 53.19
C ARG A 9 4.06 -2.20 52.21
N SER A 10 4.92 -1.28 52.61
CA SER A 10 5.41 -0.19 51.70
C SER A 10 6.37 -0.71 50.65
N LEU A 11 7.24 -1.70 50.96
CA LEU A 11 8.12 -2.33 50.00
C LEU A 11 7.39 -3.15 48.94
N LEU A 12 6.34 -3.88 49.34
CA LEU A 12 5.49 -4.64 48.40
C LEU A 12 4.71 -3.72 47.45
N GLY A 13 4.25 -2.55 47.93
CA GLY A 13 3.59 -1.54 47.09
C GLY A 13 4.49 -0.92 46.05
N VAL A 14 5.75 -0.64 46.39
CA VAL A 14 6.75 -0.09 45.48
C VAL A 14 7.18 -1.11 44.41
N LEU A 15 7.33 -2.40 44.79
CA LEU A 15 7.63 -3.46 43.82
C LEU A 15 6.48 -3.71 42.85
N ALA A 16 5.22 -3.62 43.28
CA ALA A 16 4.05 -3.79 42.41
C ALA A 16 3.90 -2.65 41.38
N VAL A 17 4.26 -1.42 41.76
CA VAL A 17 4.25 -0.27 40.84
C VAL A 17 5.38 -0.33 39.82
N ALA A 18 6.55 -0.87 40.22
CA ALA A 18 7.68 -1.05 39.30
C ALA A 18 7.38 -2.06 38.17
N HIS A 19 6.59 -3.09 38.41
CA HIS A 19 6.23 -4.08 37.39
C HIS A 19 5.13 -3.59 36.39
N LEU A 20 4.42 -2.53 36.70
CA LEU A 20 3.44 -1.92 35.79
C LEU A 20 4.07 -0.98 34.75
N ALA A 21 5.31 -0.58 34.94
CA ALA A 21 6.03 0.32 34.04
C ALA A 21 6.65 -0.41 32.81
N ASP A 22 6.79 -1.74 32.85
CA ASP A 22 7.40 -2.53 31.77
C ASP A 22 6.40 -3.02 30.69
N SER A 23 5.12 -2.67 30.81
CA SER A 23 4.12 -2.96 29.77
C SER A 23 4.12 -1.89 28.67
N GLY A 24 5.26 -1.42 28.23
CA GLY A 24 5.41 -0.62 27.03
C GLY A 24 5.00 -1.47 25.84
N CYS A 25 3.83 -1.21 25.26
CA CYS A 25 3.51 -1.72 23.92
C CYS A 25 4.69 -1.39 23.02
N GLY A 26 5.35 -2.42 22.48
CA GLY A 26 6.50 -2.30 21.58
C GLY A 26 6.17 -1.65 20.23
N TYR A 27 5.41 -0.58 20.24
CA TYR A 27 5.10 0.23 19.07
C TYR A 27 6.33 1.06 18.73
N LYS A 28 7.08 0.60 17.73
CA LYS A 28 8.15 1.38 17.13
C LYS A 28 7.49 2.40 16.22
N LEU A 29 7.55 3.68 16.57
CA LEU A 29 7.18 4.75 15.65
C LEU A 29 8.13 4.68 14.45
N ILE A 30 7.59 4.35 13.29
CA ILE A 30 8.34 4.41 12.04
C ILE A 30 8.45 5.88 11.67
N ASP A 31 9.66 6.44 11.76
CA ASP A 31 9.92 7.80 11.28
C ASP A 31 10.18 7.75 9.78
N TYR A 32 9.18 8.13 9.00
CA TYR A 32 9.25 8.19 7.54
C TYR A 32 10.12 9.34 7.00
N ARG A 33 10.82 10.08 7.86
CA ARG A 33 11.59 11.26 7.45
C ARG A 33 12.99 10.96 6.96
N GLU A 34 13.51 9.76 7.23
CA GLU A 34 14.80 9.34 6.72
C GLU A 34 14.65 8.14 5.81
N PRO A 35 15.18 8.18 4.57
CA PRO A 35 15.19 7.02 3.69
C PRO A 35 16.14 5.98 4.31
N HIS A 36 15.58 4.91 4.88
CA HIS A 36 16.33 3.86 5.60
C HIS A 36 17.26 3.04 4.70
N SER A 37 17.24 3.24 3.39
CA SER A 37 17.87 2.35 2.41
C SER A 37 18.87 3.01 1.49
N GLY A 38 19.17 4.28 1.68
CA GLY A 38 19.89 5.04 0.66
C GLY A 38 19.09 5.30 -0.62
N LEU A 39 17.79 4.99 -0.64
CA LEU A 39 16.89 5.28 -1.76
C LEU A 39 16.50 6.76 -1.69
N GLN A 40 17.10 7.60 -2.53
CA GLN A 40 16.84 9.04 -2.57
C GLN A 40 15.94 9.42 -3.74
N SER A 41 15.99 8.65 -4.83
CA SER A 41 15.28 8.96 -6.07
C SER A 41 14.67 7.72 -6.72
N VAL A 42 13.48 7.90 -7.30
CA VAL A 42 12.73 6.85 -8.00
C VAL A 42 12.25 7.37 -9.35
N SER A 43 12.41 6.57 -10.39
CA SER A 43 11.74 6.76 -11.68
C SER A 43 10.60 5.75 -11.84
N ILE A 44 9.44 6.22 -12.29
CA ILE A 44 8.25 5.38 -12.50
C ILE A 44 7.91 5.38 -13.97
N ARG A 45 8.14 4.25 -14.64
CA ARG A 45 7.73 4.03 -16.04
C ARG A 45 6.22 3.89 -16.14
N THR A 46 5.69 4.19 -17.32
CA THR A 46 4.33 3.78 -17.66
C THR A 46 4.25 2.26 -17.69
N PHE A 47 3.22 1.72 -17.07
CA PHE A 47 2.99 0.27 -17.01
C PHE A 47 2.53 -0.27 -18.35
N ARG A 48 2.89 -1.51 -18.67
CA ARG A 48 2.29 -2.23 -19.78
C ARG A 48 0.86 -2.62 -19.42
N ASN A 49 -0.06 -2.48 -20.34
CA ASN A 49 -1.44 -2.87 -20.13
C ASN A 49 -1.71 -4.23 -20.79
N ASP A 50 -1.82 -5.28 -19.98
CA ASP A 50 -2.20 -6.63 -20.42
C ASP A 50 -3.72 -6.86 -20.24
N SER A 51 -4.47 -5.82 -19.84
CA SER A 51 -5.94 -5.86 -19.67
C SER A 51 -6.68 -5.32 -20.90
N TYR A 52 -8.00 -5.52 -20.93
CA TYR A 52 -8.86 -4.91 -21.94
C TYR A 52 -9.40 -3.53 -21.53
N GLU A 53 -8.89 -2.94 -20.42
CA GLU A 53 -9.31 -1.65 -19.90
C GLU A 53 -8.37 -0.56 -20.39
N PRO A 54 -8.80 0.28 -21.34
CA PRO A 54 -7.93 1.34 -21.87
C PRO A 54 -7.60 2.38 -20.80
N GLY A 55 -6.33 2.77 -20.72
CA GLY A 55 -5.88 3.85 -19.84
C GLY A 55 -5.62 3.47 -18.38
N VAL A 56 -5.89 2.22 -17.98
CA VAL A 56 -5.64 1.77 -16.60
C VAL A 56 -4.16 1.83 -16.23
N GLU A 57 -3.27 1.65 -17.19
CA GLU A 57 -1.82 1.82 -17.03
C GLU A 57 -1.43 3.23 -16.58
N PHE A 58 -2.13 4.24 -17.06
CA PHE A 58 -1.92 5.62 -16.64
C PHE A 58 -2.49 5.87 -15.25
N VAL A 59 -3.65 5.29 -14.94
CA VAL A 59 -4.27 5.39 -13.60
C VAL A 59 -3.33 4.83 -12.53
N VAL A 60 -2.69 3.68 -12.81
CA VAL A 60 -1.74 3.04 -11.90
C VAL A 60 -0.46 3.86 -11.77
N ALA A 61 0.16 4.25 -12.89
CA ALA A 61 1.40 5.04 -12.86
C ALA A 61 1.22 6.39 -12.16
N ASP A 62 0.08 7.02 -12.36
CA ASP A 62 -0.27 8.29 -11.73
C ASP A 62 -0.58 8.14 -10.23
N ALA A 63 -1.21 7.05 -9.82
CA ALA A 63 -1.42 6.74 -8.41
C ALA A 63 -0.08 6.53 -7.69
N LEU A 64 0.86 5.80 -8.29
CA LEU A 64 2.22 5.63 -7.76
C LEU A 64 2.93 6.98 -7.62
N ARG A 65 2.96 7.80 -8.67
CA ARG A 65 3.60 9.12 -8.60
C ARG A 65 3.01 9.99 -7.51
N ARG A 66 1.68 10.03 -7.40
CA ARG A 66 1.00 10.80 -6.33
C ARG A 66 1.38 10.30 -4.95
N GLU A 67 1.47 8.98 -4.76
CA GLU A 67 1.82 8.41 -3.44
C GLU A 67 3.25 8.78 -3.04
N PHE A 68 4.23 8.63 -3.94
CA PHE A 68 5.61 9.03 -3.66
C PHE A 68 5.73 10.54 -3.38
N LEU A 69 5.05 11.39 -4.17
CA LEU A 69 5.01 12.83 -3.92
C LEU A 69 4.36 13.17 -2.58
N ARG A 70 3.28 12.49 -2.22
CA ARG A 70 2.55 12.71 -0.97
C ARG A 70 3.39 12.35 0.25
N ARG A 71 4.14 11.26 0.18
CA ARG A 71 5.03 10.82 1.27
C ARG A 71 6.28 11.70 1.39
N GLY A 72 6.81 12.19 0.27
CA GLY A 72 7.87 13.18 0.22
C GLY A 72 9.24 12.71 0.73
N VAL A 73 9.40 11.39 0.97
CA VAL A 73 10.66 10.81 1.50
C VAL A 73 11.64 10.52 0.36
N VAL A 74 11.13 10.13 -0.80
CA VAL A 74 11.92 9.78 -1.99
C VAL A 74 11.53 10.72 -3.12
N ALA A 75 12.53 11.31 -3.79
CA ALA A 75 12.30 12.21 -4.91
C ALA A 75 11.86 11.42 -6.16
N LEU A 76 10.93 11.99 -6.92
CA LEU A 76 10.61 11.48 -8.25
C LEU A 76 11.52 12.15 -9.29
N THR A 77 12.14 11.34 -10.13
CA THR A 77 12.87 11.81 -11.31
C THR A 77 12.27 11.27 -12.60
N GLY A 78 12.36 12.08 -13.67
CA GLY A 78 12.01 11.64 -15.02
C GLY A 78 13.16 10.95 -15.74
N ASP A 79 14.40 11.11 -15.26
CA ASP A 79 15.58 10.46 -15.83
C ASP A 79 15.87 9.16 -15.06
N GLU A 80 15.78 8.05 -15.79
CA GLU A 80 16.04 6.73 -15.23
C GLU A 80 17.50 6.49 -14.86
N ASN A 81 18.43 7.22 -15.50
CA ASN A 81 19.86 7.10 -15.23
C ASN A 81 20.25 7.82 -13.92
N GLU A 82 19.42 8.76 -13.46
CA GLU A 82 19.60 9.49 -12.21
C GLU A 82 18.81 8.86 -11.05
N ALA A 83 17.97 7.86 -11.35
CA ALA A 83 17.16 7.20 -10.35
C ALA A 83 17.93 6.10 -9.61
N ASP A 84 17.84 6.08 -8.29
CA ASP A 84 18.35 4.96 -7.47
C ASP A 84 17.51 3.69 -7.65
N LEU A 85 16.28 3.84 -8.12
CA LEU A 85 15.37 2.73 -8.41
C LEU A 85 14.43 3.08 -9.56
N VAL A 86 14.33 2.18 -10.52
CA VAL A 86 13.35 2.26 -11.61
C VAL A 86 12.22 1.27 -11.33
N ILE A 87 11.00 1.77 -11.23
CA ILE A 87 9.78 0.97 -11.07
C ILE A 87 9.10 0.84 -12.43
N SER A 88 8.90 -0.38 -12.87
CA SER A 88 8.15 -0.73 -14.08
C SER A 88 7.21 -1.90 -13.80
N GLY A 89 6.34 -2.24 -14.74
CA GLY A 89 5.44 -3.36 -14.52
C GLY A 89 4.36 -3.52 -15.59
N ALA A 90 3.39 -4.36 -15.27
CA ALA A 90 2.23 -4.58 -16.10
C ALA A 90 0.94 -4.68 -15.28
N VAL A 91 -0.11 -4.09 -15.82
CA VAL A 91 -1.48 -4.32 -15.34
C VAL A 91 -1.95 -5.65 -15.93
N LYS A 92 -2.25 -6.62 -15.08
CA LYS A 92 -2.75 -7.94 -15.47
C LYS A 92 -4.23 -7.88 -15.88
N PRO A 93 -4.75 -8.88 -16.60
CA PRO A 93 -6.16 -8.93 -16.95
C PRO A 93 -7.07 -8.68 -15.76
N ILE A 94 -7.94 -7.67 -15.88
CA ILE A 94 -8.89 -7.28 -14.85
C ILE A 94 -10.02 -8.31 -14.79
N ARG A 95 -10.36 -8.75 -13.59
CA ARG A 95 -11.47 -9.67 -13.34
C ARG A 95 -12.66 -8.90 -12.79
N THR A 96 -13.83 -9.14 -13.37
CA THR A 96 -15.10 -8.58 -12.89
C THR A 96 -16.08 -9.72 -12.63
N ARG A 97 -16.79 -9.67 -11.50
CA ARG A 97 -17.79 -10.66 -11.10
C ARG A 97 -19.03 -9.96 -10.59
N THR A 98 -20.19 -10.50 -10.89
CA THR A 98 -21.45 -10.03 -10.28
C THR A 98 -21.53 -10.55 -8.85
N ARG A 99 -21.92 -9.69 -7.93
CA ARG A 99 -22.04 -10.00 -6.49
C ARG A 99 -23.51 -10.12 -6.06
N SER A 100 -24.37 -9.29 -6.59
CA SER A 100 -25.80 -9.32 -6.28
C SER A 100 -26.65 -9.04 -7.51
N PHE A 101 -27.87 -9.59 -7.46
CA PHE A 101 -28.88 -9.43 -8.52
C PHE A 101 -30.16 -8.89 -7.91
N SER A 102 -30.94 -8.16 -8.70
CA SER A 102 -32.34 -7.83 -8.41
C SER A 102 -33.23 -9.06 -8.56
N SER A 103 -34.48 -8.94 -8.14
CA SER A 103 -35.53 -9.99 -8.34
C SER A 103 -35.78 -10.32 -9.81
N VAL A 104 -35.40 -9.45 -10.75
CA VAL A 104 -35.50 -9.64 -12.20
C VAL A 104 -34.14 -9.96 -12.85
N ALA A 105 -33.18 -10.51 -12.07
CA ALA A 105 -31.84 -10.93 -12.52
C ALA A 105 -30.97 -9.82 -13.12
N LEU A 106 -31.20 -8.57 -12.74
CA LEU A 106 -30.30 -7.46 -13.09
C LEU A 106 -29.16 -7.36 -12.06
N ALA A 107 -27.92 -7.21 -12.51
CA ALA A 107 -26.80 -6.99 -11.63
C ALA A 107 -26.94 -5.65 -10.89
N LEU A 108 -26.85 -5.69 -9.57
CA LEU A 108 -26.91 -4.51 -8.69
C LEU A 108 -25.52 -4.10 -8.18
N GLU A 109 -24.65 -5.09 -8.01
CA GLU A 109 -23.30 -4.88 -7.49
C GLU A 109 -22.30 -5.75 -8.24
N TRP A 110 -21.20 -5.14 -8.59
CA TRP A 110 -20.06 -5.79 -9.22
C TRP A 110 -18.85 -5.77 -8.29
N GLU A 111 -18.05 -6.80 -8.39
CA GLU A 111 -16.74 -6.89 -7.79
C GLU A 111 -15.68 -6.86 -8.89
N ILE A 112 -14.69 -5.99 -8.75
CA ILE A 112 -13.59 -5.84 -9.71
C ILE A 112 -12.26 -6.05 -8.99
N THR A 113 -11.35 -6.78 -9.62
CA THR A 113 -10.01 -7.05 -9.09
C THR A 113 -8.95 -6.52 -10.04
N LEU A 114 -8.09 -5.64 -9.51
CA LEU A 114 -6.90 -5.11 -10.16
C LEU A 114 -5.67 -5.86 -9.66
N ARG A 115 -4.82 -6.31 -10.57
CA ARG A 115 -3.54 -6.98 -10.25
C ARG A 115 -2.41 -6.35 -11.04
N LEU A 116 -1.28 -6.16 -10.36
CA LEU A 116 -0.06 -5.64 -10.94
C LEU A 116 1.04 -6.71 -10.88
N SER A 117 1.88 -6.75 -11.89
CA SER A 117 3.19 -7.35 -11.77
C SER A 117 4.23 -6.23 -11.80
N LEU A 118 5.18 -6.26 -10.87
CA LEU A 118 6.14 -5.20 -10.68
C LEU A 118 7.56 -5.70 -10.95
N HIS A 119 8.35 -4.83 -11.55
CA HIS A 119 9.77 -5.02 -11.76
C HIS A 119 10.49 -3.76 -11.30
N THR A 120 11.33 -3.91 -10.28
CA THR A 120 12.09 -2.81 -9.70
C THR A 120 13.57 -3.12 -9.85
N VAL A 121 14.30 -2.21 -10.49
CA VAL A 121 15.70 -2.40 -10.86
C VAL A 121 16.52 -1.20 -10.38
N ARG A 122 17.65 -1.45 -9.74
CA ARG A 122 18.65 -0.45 -9.39
C ARG A 122 19.64 -0.21 -10.53
N PRO A 123 20.42 0.89 -10.51
CA PRO A 123 21.42 1.19 -11.54
C PRO A 123 22.50 0.11 -11.69
N ASP A 124 22.81 -0.61 -10.62
CA ASP A 124 23.75 -1.73 -10.63
C ASP A 124 23.17 -3.03 -11.24
N GLY A 125 21.92 -2.99 -11.70
CA GLY A 125 21.18 -4.12 -12.25
C GLY A 125 20.58 -5.05 -11.18
N SER A 126 20.75 -4.77 -9.91
CA SER A 126 20.11 -5.56 -8.85
C SER A 126 18.60 -5.37 -8.86
N ILE A 127 17.86 -6.46 -8.59
CA ILE A 127 16.40 -6.49 -8.60
C ILE A 127 15.89 -6.47 -7.15
N VAL A 128 15.07 -5.49 -6.82
CA VAL A 128 14.29 -5.49 -5.58
C VAL A 128 13.02 -6.29 -5.84
N ARG A 129 12.88 -7.44 -5.18
CA ARG A 129 11.70 -8.29 -5.34
C ARG A 129 10.53 -7.74 -4.54
N ILE A 130 9.40 -7.59 -5.20
CA ILE A 130 8.12 -7.27 -4.59
C ILE A 130 7.23 -8.50 -4.72
N ASP A 131 6.57 -8.88 -3.63
CA ASP A 131 5.67 -10.02 -3.62
C ASP A 131 4.47 -9.77 -4.54
N GLU A 132 4.34 -10.58 -5.60
CA GLU A 132 3.25 -10.43 -6.58
C GLU A 132 1.88 -10.77 -5.99
N GLU A 133 1.80 -11.65 -4.98
CA GLU A 133 0.50 -12.01 -4.36
C GLU A 133 -0.10 -10.84 -3.61
N SER A 134 0.74 -9.98 -3.04
CA SER A 134 0.31 -8.76 -2.35
C SER A 134 -0.09 -7.63 -3.31
N MET A 135 0.29 -7.73 -4.60
CA MET A 135 0.02 -6.71 -5.63
C MET A 135 -1.34 -6.90 -6.30
N GLN A 136 -2.35 -7.23 -5.52
CA GLN A 136 -3.74 -7.24 -5.98
C GLN A 136 -4.65 -6.55 -4.98
N ASP A 137 -5.71 -5.93 -5.49
CA ASP A 137 -6.76 -5.34 -4.68
C ASP A 137 -8.12 -5.56 -5.33
N THR A 138 -9.18 -5.59 -4.52
CA THR A 138 -10.54 -5.90 -4.98
C THR A 138 -11.51 -4.90 -4.39
N GLU A 139 -12.30 -4.28 -5.25
CA GLU A 139 -13.29 -3.28 -4.89
C GLU A 139 -14.68 -3.66 -5.41
N ARG A 140 -15.71 -3.09 -4.80
CA ARG A 140 -17.07 -3.20 -5.25
C ARG A 140 -17.58 -1.89 -5.80
N TYR A 141 -18.43 -1.98 -6.82
CA TYR A 141 -19.13 -0.82 -7.35
C TYR A 141 -20.56 -1.16 -7.70
N LEU A 142 -21.43 -0.16 -7.57
CA LEU A 142 -22.85 -0.32 -7.85
C LEU A 142 -23.11 -0.17 -9.34
N ALA A 143 -23.94 -1.08 -9.86
CA ALA A 143 -24.59 -0.89 -11.15
C ALA A 143 -25.72 0.15 -11.01
N SER A 144 -25.99 0.86 -12.09
CA SER A 144 -27.08 1.81 -12.22
C SER A 144 -27.84 1.52 -13.51
N ALA A 145 -29.10 1.92 -13.58
CA ALA A 145 -29.83 1.93 -14.84
C ALA A 145 -29.20 2.89 -15.86
N ASP A 146 -28.49 3.89 -15.38
CA ASP A 146 -27.64 4.78 -16.17
C ASP A 146 -26.26 4.15 -16.39
N ILE A 147 -25.92 3.89 -17.65
CA ILE A 147 -24.65 3.29 -18.08
C ILE A 147 -23.47 4.20 -17.70
N GLU A 148 -23.60 5.52 -17.83
CA GLU A 148 -22.55 6.47 -17.49
C GLU A 148 -22.28 6.50 -15.97
N ALA A 149 -23.33 6.42 -15.16
CA ALA A 149 -23.18 6.29 -13.72
C ALA A 149 -22.46 4.99 -13.33
N THR A 150 -22.79 3.87 -13.98
CA THR A 150 -22.10 2.59 -13.78
C THR A 150 -20.62 2.68 -14.16
N ARG A 151 -20.32 3.31 -15.32
CA ARG A 151 -18.94 3.52 -15.77
C ARG A 151 -18.16 4.38 -14.78
N LYS A 152 -18.72 5.49 -14.33
CA LYS A 152 -18.10 6.36 -13.32
C LYS A 152 -17.81 5.61 -12.02
N ASN A 153 -18.74 4.82 -11.51
CA ASN A 153 -18.55 4.01 -10.30
C ASN A 153 -17.41 3.01 -10.46
N ARG A 154 -17.29 2.39 -11.64
CA ARG A 154 -16.22 1.47 -11.99
C ARG A 154 -14.86 2.19 -12.04
N ASP A 155 -14.78 3.33 -12.70
CA ASP A 155 -13.57 4.15 -12.81
C ASP A 155 -13.08 4.63 -11.43
N GLU A 156 -14.00 4.98 -10.55
CA GLU A 156 -13.68 5.35 -9.16
C GLU A 156 -13.17 4.15 -8.36
N ALA A 157 -13.76 2.96 -8.54
CA ALA A 157 -13.26 1.74 -7.92
C ALA A 157 -11.82 1.43 -8.37
N MET A 158 -11.53 1.57 -9.67
CA MET A 158 -10.17 1.38 -10.19
C MET A 158 -9.18 2.39 -9.61
N ARG A 159 -9.56 3.67 -9.50
CA ARG A 159 -8.69 4.69 -8.88
C ARG A 159 -8.42 4.39 -7.41
N ARG A 160 -9.40 3.92 -6.64
CA ARG A 160 -9.20 3.51 -5.24
C ARG A 160 -8.25 2.33 -5.13
N MET A 161 -8.44 1.27 -5.92
CA MET A 161 -7.53 0.12 -5.94
C MET A 161 -6.11 0.52 -6.32
N ALA A 162 -5.95 1.37 -7.35
CA ALA A 162 -4.63 1.87 -7.74
C ALA A 162 -3.94 2.65 -6.62
N ALA A 163 -4.69 3.45 -5.85
CA ALA A 163 -4.14 4.18 -4.70
C ALA A 163 -3.73 3.24 -3.56
N VAL A 164 -4.52 2.20 -3.26
CA VAL A 164 -4.17 1.18 -2.26
C VAL A 164 -2.91 0.42 -2.68
N LEU A 165 -2.82 0.00 -3.94
CA LEU A 165 -1.65 -0.70 -4.46
C LEU A 165 -0.41 0.20 -4.48
N ALA A 166 -0.56 1.48 -4.81
CA ALA A 166 0.53 2.46 -4.76
C ALA A 166 1.10 2.62 -3.34
N ALA A 167 0.23 2.68 -2.33
CA ALA A 167 0.65 2.73 -0.93
C ALA A 167 1.41 1.46 -0.54
N ARG A 168 0.93 0.27 -0.92
CA ARG A 168 1.62 -1.00 -0.66
C ARG A 168 2.99 -1.06 -1.32
N VAL A 169 3.12 -0.61 -2.58
CA VAL A 169 4.42 -0.54 -3.27
C VAL A 169 5.40 0.35 -2.51
N HIS A 170 4.94 1.54 -2.11
CA HIS A 170 5.77 2.46 -1.33
C HIS A 170 6.23 1.82 -0.02
N ASP A 171 5.31 1.23 0.75
CA ASP A 171 5.60 0.65 2.06
C ASP A 171 6.57 -0.54 1.95
N MET A 172 6.41 -1.42 0.95
CA MET A 172 7.32 -2.53 0.69
C MET A 172 8.72 -2.07 0.31
N LEU A 173 8.83 -1.05 -0.54
CA LEU A 173 10.14 -0.50 -0.91
C LEU A 173 10.84 0.14 0.28
N TYR A 174 10.08 0.71 1.19
CA TYR A 174 10.59 1.27 2.43
C TYR A 174 11.07 0.19 3.40
N GLU A 175 10.33 -0.93 3.51
CA GLU A 175 10.64 -2.03 4.42
C GLU A 175 11.83 -2.90 3.94
N VAL A 176 11.87 -3.25 2.64
CA VAL A 176 12.97 -4.03 2.03
C VAL A 176 14.29 -3.27 2.07
N ALA A 177 14.21 -2.01 2.22
CA ALA A 177 15.33 -1.09 2.27
C ALA A 177 15.86 -0.83 3.68
N SER A 178 15.19 -1.38 4.72
CA SER A 178 15.68 -1.34 6.11
C SER A 178 16.64 -2.51 6.34
N PRO A 179 17.85 -2.26 6.87
CA PRO A 179 18.84 -3.30 7.19
C PRO A 179 18.36 -4.22 8.33
#